data_d05056d0096d29122755dac9d7326aca
#
_entry.id   d05056d0096d29122755dac9d7326aca
#
_cell.length_a   1.000
_cell.length_b   1.000
_cell.length_c   1.000
_cell.angle_alpha   90.00
_cell.angle_beta   90.00
_cell.angle_gamma   90.00
#
_symmetry.space_group_name_H-M   'P 1'
#
loop_
_entity.id
_entity.type
_entity.pdbx_description
1 polymer ?
#
loop_
_entity_poly.entity_id
_entity_poly.type
_entity_poly.pdbx_seq_one_letter_code
_entity_poly.pdbx_strand_id
1 'polypeptide(L)'
;SSRPSNLRGLQGDVVIDEAAFHEALDELLKAAFALTMWGARVRIISTHNGVDNLFNQYIQDAREGRKDYSVHRITLDDAIADGLYRRICYVTNQPWSPEAEKAWRDGLYRNAPNKESADEEYGCIPKKSGGAYLSRVLIEAAMTPV
;
A
#
# COMPACT_ATOMS: atom_id res chain seq x y z
N SER A 1 -16.16 -3.12 7.07
CA SER A 1 -16.89 -3.86 6.05
C SER A 1 -16.20 -3.74 4.70
N SER A 2 -16.13 -4.83 3.95
CA SER A 2 -15.54 -4.87 2.62
C SER A 2 -16.56 -4.69 1.49
N ARG A 3 -17.85 -4.62 1.83
CA ARG A 3 -18.92 -4.44 0.84
C ARG A 3 -19.32 -2.98 0.72
N PRO A 4 -19.28 -2.37 -0.48
CA PRO A 4 -19.65 -0.97 -0.68
C PRO A 4 -21.06 -0.63 -0.19
N SER A 5 -22.01 -1.55 -0.36
CA SER A 5 -23.40 -1.38 0.09
C SER A 5 -23.53 -1.16 1.60
N ASN A 6 -22.58 -1.66 2.38
CA ASN A 6 -22.61 -1.52 3.84
C ASN A 6 -22.20 -0.12 4.31
N LEU A 7 -21.57 0.68 3.46
CA LEU A 7 -21.22 2.08 3.77
C LEU A 7 -22.36 3.04 3.49
N ARG A 8 -23.28 2.67 2.60
CA ARG A 8 -24.39 3.56 2.24
C ARG A 8 -25.36 3.72 3.41
N GLY A 9 -25.68 4.96 3.73
CA GLY A 9 -26.55 5.30 4.85
C GLY A 9 -25.87 5.41 6.21
N LEU A 10 -24.58 5.09 6.29
CA LEU A 10 -23.77 5.34 7.49
C LEU A 10 -23.25 6.78 7.49
N GLN A 11 -22.94 7.29 8.67
CA GLN A 11 -22.32 8.60 8.86
C GLN A 11 -21.00 8.44 9.62
N GLY A 12 -20.10 9.38 9.44
CA GLY A 12 -18.81 9.41 10.12
C GLY A 12 -17.62 9.25 9.18
N ASP A 13 -16.43 9.30 9.77
CA ASP A 13 -15.18 9.11 9.02
C ASP A 13 -15.04 7.67 8.53
N VAL A 14 -14.40 7.51 7.39
CA VAL A 14 -14.19 6.19 6.76
C VAL A 14 -12.69 5.91 6.68
N VAL A 15 -12.32 4.71 7.11
CA VAL A 15 -10.97 4.17 6.92
C VAL A 15 -11.08 2.95 6.02
N ILE A 16 -10.40 2.99 4.87
CA ILE A 16 -10.30 1.86 3.94
C ILE A 16 -8.92 1.26 4.13
N ASP A 17 -8.87 0.10 4.75
CA ASP A 17 -7.63 -0.63 5.00
C ASP A 17 -7.38 -1.65 3.87
N GLU A 18 -6.11 -1.95 3.61
CA GLU A 18 -5.69 -2.85 2.54
C GLU A 18 -6.27 -2.47 1.17
N ALA A 19 -6.32 -1.16 0.88
CA ALA A 19 -7.04 -0.63 -0.28
C ALA A 19 -6.51 -1.16 -1.62
N ALA A 20 -5.19 -1.39 -1.75
CA ALA A 20 -4.59 -1.91 -2.98
C ALA A 20 -5.05 -3.33 -3.33
N PHE A 21 -5.63 -4.05 -2.37
CA PHE A 21 -6.07 -5.45 -2.52
C PHE A 21 -7.60 -5.58 -2.66
N HIS A 22 -8.34 -4.48 -2.65
CA HIS A 22 -9.79 -4.50 -2.83
C HIS A 22 -10.17 -4.63 -4.30
N GLU A 23 -10.97 -5.64 -4.62
CA GLU A 23 -11.47 -5.88 -5.97
C GLU A 23 -12.46 -4.80 -6.44
N ALA A 24 -13.27 -4.27 -5.51
CA ALA A 24 -14.29 -3.26 -5.79
C ALA A 24 -13.93 -1.91 -5.14
N LEU A 25 -12.67 -1.51 -5.19
CA LEU A 25 -12.21 -0.27 -4.55
C LEU A 25 -12.90 0.97 -5.11
N ASP A 26 -13.17 1.02 -6.41
CA ASP A 26 -13.88 2.13 -7.06
C ASP A 26 -15.29 2.34 -6.49
N GLU A 27 -16.04 1.27 -6.30
CA GLU A 27 -17.39 1.34 -5.70
C GLU A 27 -17.33 1.71 -4.23
N LEU A 28 -16.36 1.18 -3.51
CA LEU A 28 -16.14 1.48 -2.09
C LEU A 28 -15.79 2.95 -1.91
N LEU A 29 -14.94 3.50 -2.77
CA LEU A 29 -14.57 4.92 -2.75
C LEU A 29 -15.75 5.81 -3.10
N LYS A 30 -16.57 5.45 -4.10
CA LYS A 30 -17.79 6.21 -4.41
C LYS A 30 -18.73 6.30 -3.22
N ALA A 31 -18.94 5.20 -2.51
CA ALA A 31 -19.75 5.17 -1.30
C ALA A 31 -19.15 6.01 -0.18
N ALA A 32 -17.83 5.96 0.00
CA ALA A 32 -17.11 6.76 1.00
C ALA A 32 -17.17 8.27 0.67
N PHE A 33 -16.99 8.64 -0.59
CA PHE A 33 -17.03 10.05 -0.99
C PHE A 33 -18.41 10.70 -0.82
N ALA A 34 -19.47 9.94 -0.92
CA ALA A 34 -20.80 10.46 -0.62
C ALA A 34 -20.89 11.01 0.82
N LEU A 35 -20.13 10.46 1.75
CA LEU A 35 -20.07 10.91 3.12
C LEU A 35 -19.27 12.21 3.30
N THR A 36 -18.35 12.52 2.41
CA THR A 36 -17.54 13.74 2.50
C THR A 36 -18.37 15.01 2.35
N MET A 37 -19.51 14.94 1.67
CA MET A 37 -20.46 16.08 1.60
C MET A 37 -20.94 16.53 2.96
N TRP A 38 -20.94 15.63 3.93
CA TRP A 38 -21.36 15.91 5.32
C TRP A 38 -20.17 16.19 6.26
N GLY A 39 -18.99 16.46 5.70
CA GLY A 39 -17.78 16.76 6.46
C GLY A 39 -17.01 15.53 6.92
N ALA A 40 -17.38 14.34 6.49
CA ALA A 40 -16.63 13.12 6.82
C ALA A 40 -15.26 13.10 6.16
N ARG A 41 -14.30 12.46 6.82
CA ARG A 41 -12.96 12.24 6.30
C ARG A 41 -12.82 10.83 5.77
N VAL A 42 -12.08 10.69 4.68
CA VAL A 42 -11.75 9.38 4.10
C VAL A 42 -10.25 9.16 4.22
N ARG A 43 -9.88 8.08 4.87
CA ARG A 43 -8.48 7.63 4.99
C ARG A 43 -8.32 6.32 4.25
N ILE A 44 -7.32 6.26 3.38
CA ILE A 44 -7.03 5.09 2.55
C ILE A 44 -5.65 4.60 2.94
N ILE A 45 -5.56 3.37 3.43
CA ILE A 45 -4.34 2.79 3.97
C ILE A 45 -4.06 1.47 3.26
N SER A 46 -2.84 1.27 2.81
CA SER A 46 -2.42 -0.01 2.24
C SER A 46 -0.90 -0.11 2.10
N THR A 47 -0.39 -1.33 2.03
CA THR A 47 0.85 -1.59 1.30
C THR A 47 0.54 -1.60 -0.20
N HIS A 48 1.57 -1.55 -1.03
CA HIS A 48 1.39 -1.57 -2.47
C HIS A 48 1.08 -2.98 -3.00
N ASN A 49 0.37 -3.04 -4.11
CA ASN A 49 0.06 -4.27 -4.84
C ASN A 49 0.26 -3.99 -6.35
N GLY A 50 1.49 -3.71 -6.75
CA GLY A 50 1.81 -3.30 -8.11
C GLY A 50 1.42 -1.84 -8.40
N VAL A 51 1.80 -1.38 -9.58
CA VAL A 51 1.49 0.00 -10.03
C VAL A 51 0.12 0.12 -10.68
N ASP A 52 -0.44 -0.97 -11.18
CA ASP A 52 -1.66 -0.98 -11.99
C ASP A 52 -2.91 -1.21 -11.13
N ASN A 53 -3.20 -0.29 -10.23
CA ASN A 53 -4.41 -0.32 -9.42
C ASN A 53 -4.84 1.08 -9.03
N LEU A 54 -6.09 1.19 -8.59
CA LEU A 54 -6.70 2.46 -8.23
C LEU A 54 -6.04 3.13 -7.03
N PHE A 55 -5.53 2.33 -6.07
CA PHE A 55 -4.82 2.87 -4.91
C PHE A 55 -3.57 3.65 -5.36
N ASN A 56 -2.75 3.05 -6.21
CA ASN A 56 -1.57 3.73 -6.74
C ASN A 56 -1.95 4.94 -7.61
N GLN A 57 -3.02 4.84 -8.39
CA GLN A 57 -3.53 5.95 -9.19
C GLN A 57 -3.91 7.14 -8.32
N TYR A 58 -4.55 6.90 -7.18
CA TYR A 58 -4.93 7.97 -6.24
C TYR A 58 -3.71 8.64 -5.62
N ILE A 59 -2.67 7.87 -5.31
CA ILE A 59 -1.40 8.43 -4.81
C ILE A 59 -0.78 9.34 -5.86
N GLN A 60 -0.71 8.91 -7.12
CA GLN A 60 -0.16 9.73 -8.20
C GLN A 60 -1.00 10.98 -8.42
N ASP A 61 -2.31 10.86 -8.45
CA ASP A 61 -3.23 12.00 -8.62
C ASP A 61 -3.07 13.03 -7.49
N ALA A 62 -2.92 12.56 -6.26
CA ALA A 62 -2.71 13.43 -5.10
C ALA A 62 -1.35 14.14 -5.18
N ARG A 63 -0.30 13.44 -5.57
CA ARG A 63 1.03 14.02 -5.73
C ARG A 63 1.10 15.06 -6.86
N GLU A 64 0.31 14.87 -7.89
CA GLU A 64 0.22 15.79 -9.03
C GLU A 64 -0.82 16.89 -8.83
N GLY A 65 -1.46 16.96 -7.68
CA GLY A 65 -2.43 18.00 -7.33
C GLY A 65 -3.81 17.83 -7.94
N ARG A 66 -4.11 16.65 -8.53
CA ARG A 66 -5.43 16.38 -9.13
C ARG A 66 -6.47 15.92 -8.10
N LYS A 67 -6.04 15.55 -6.91
CA LYS A 67 -6.93 15.18 -5.79
C LYS A 67 -6.43 15.78 -4.50
N ASP A 68 -7.36 16.18 -3.66
CA ASP A 68 -7.08 16.86 -2.38
C ASP A 68 -6.82 15.87 -1.25
N TYR A 69 -5.90 14.92 -1.48
CA TYR A 69 -5.40 14.03 -0.44
C TYR A 69 -3.99 14.43 -0.03
N SER A 70 -3.73 14.34 1.27
CA SER A 70 -2.34 14.31 1.74
C SER A 70 -1.81 12.88 1.64
N VAL A 71 -0.61 12.73 1.12
CA VAL A 71 0.05 11.43 0.98
C VAL A 71 1.06 11.26 2.10
N HIS A 72 0.90 10.19 2.87
CA HIS A 72 1.81 9.83 3.95
C HIS A 72 2.49 8.51 3.59
N ARG A 73 3.80 8.51 3.58
CA ARG A 73 4.61 7.34 3.27
C ARG A 73 5.45 6.99 4.50
N ILE A 74 5.24 5.79 5.04
CA ILE A 74 5.97 5.28 6.19
C ILE A 74 6.57 3.93 5.82
N THR A 75 7.88 3.87 5.69
CA THR A 75 8.62 2.64 5.43
C THR A 75 8.89 1.88 6.73
N LEU A 76 9.33 0.62 6.61
CA LEU A 76 9.80 -0.13 7.77
C LEU A 76 10.95 0.60 8.47
N ASP A 77 11.91 1.15 7.71
CA ASP A 77 13.04 1.87 8.27
C ASP A 77 12.61 3.14 9.02
N ASP A 78 11.61 3.86 8.51
CA ASP A 78 11.01 4.99 9.23
C ASP A 78 10.40 4.55 10.56
N ALA A 79 9.64 3.46 10.54
CA ALA A 79 9.01 2.92 11.75
C ALA A 79 10.05 2.43 12.76
N ILE A 80 11.12 1.80 12.31
CA ILE A 80 12.24 1.38 13.17
C ILE A 80 12.88 2.60 13.84
N ALA A 81 13.14 3.65 13.07
CA ALA A 81 13.69 4.90 13.61
C ALA A 81 12.78 5.53 14.68
N ASP A 82 11.47 5.36 14.54
CA ASP A 82 10.47 5.84 15.49
C ASP A 82 10.23 4.88 16.67
N GLY A 83 10.97 3.77 16.74
CA GLY A 83 10.96 2.88 17.89
C GLY A 83 10.15 1.60 17.74
N LEU A 84 9.79 1.19 16.53
CA LEU A 84 8.99 -0.01 16.30
C LEU A 84 9.61 -1.26 16.94
N TYR A 85 10.88 -1.55 16.65
CA TYR A 85 11.52 -2.75 17.19
C TYR A 85 11.70 -2.68 18.72
N ARG A 86 12.00 -1.50 19.25
CA ARG A 86 12.05 -1.30 20.70
C ARG A 86 10.72 -1.64 21.35
N ARG A 87 9.62 -1.24 20.72
CA ARG A 87 8.27 -1.55 21.21
C ARG A 87 7.97 -3.06 21.14
N ILE A 88 8.37 -3.71 20.06
CA ILE A 88 8.24 -5.16 19.91
C ILE A 88 9.02 -5.89 21.01
N CYS A 89 10.25 -5.49 21.26
CA CYS A 89 11.06 -6.05 22.34
C CYS A 89 10.39 -5.87 23.72
N TYR A 90 9.85 -4.70 23.96
CA TYR A 90 9.12 -4.42 25.21
C TYR A 90 7.91 -5.35 25.38
N VAL A 91 7.09 -5.47 24.34
CA VAL A 91 5.85 -6.28 24.38
C VAL A 91 6.17 -7.77 24.48
N THR A 92 7.23 -8.24 23.82
CA THR A 92 7.64 -9.64 23.82
C THR A 92 8.62 -9.99 24.93
N ASN A 93 8.93 -9.03 25.78
CA ASN A 93 9.89 -9.18 26.89
C ASN A 93 11.25 -9.68 26.45
N GLN A 94 11.76 -9.11 25.36
CA GLN A 94 13.09 -9.38 24.81
C GLN A 94 14.00 -8.17 24.99
N PRO A 95 15.31 -8.37 25.21
CA PRO A 95 16.26 -7.24 25.30
C PRO A 95 16.43 -6.59 23.93
N TRP A 96 16.42 -5.27 23.91
CA TRP A 96 16.75 -4.51 22.72
C TRP A 96 18.26 -4.29 22.61
N SER A 97 18.79 -4.36 21.39
CA SER A 97 20.13 -3.88 21.05
C SER A 97 20.16 -3.43 19.60
N PRO A 98 21.09 -2.54 19.21
CA PRO A 98 21.24 -2.15 17.81
C PRO A 98 21.51 -3.34 16.89
N GLU A 99 22.29 -4.31 17.36
CA GLU A 99 22.61 -5.52 16.61
C GLU A 99 21.39 -6.41 16.40
N ALA A 100 20.58 -6.59 17.44
CA ALA A 100 19.34 -7.36 17.35
C ALA A 100 18.33 -6.70 16.41
N GLU A 101 18.21 -5.38 16.45
CA GLU A 101 17.35 -4.59 15.56
C GLU A 101 17.75 -4.76 14.10
N LYS A 102 19.04 -4.63 13.80
CA LYS A 102 19.57 -4.84 12.45
C LYS A 102 19.34 -6.26 11.97
N ALA A 103 19.60 -7.26 12.80
CA ALA A 103 19.38 -8.66 12.46
C ALA A 103 17.90 -8.96 12.18
N TRP A 104 17.01 -8.40 12.98
CA TRP A 104 15.57 -8.53 12.79
C TRP A 104 15.11 -7.91 11.46
N ARG A 105 15.55 -6.68 11.19
CA ARG A 105 15.26 -5.98 9.94
C ARG A 105 15.77 -6.74 8.73
N ASP A 106 17.03 -7.16 8.75
CA ASP A 106 17.65 -7.90 7.64
C ASP A 106 16.96 -9.26 7.44
N GLY A 107 16.52 -9.89 8.52
CA GLY A 107 15.75 -11.12 8.48
C GLY A 107 14.41 -10.98 7.77
N LEU A 108 13.69 -9.88 7.97
CA LEU A 108 12.43 -9.60 7.26
C LEU A 108 12.66 -9.53 5.75
N TYR A 109 13.68 -8.81 5.33
CA TYR A 109 14.02 -8.68 3.91
C TYR A 109 14.48 -10.02 3.32
N ARG A 110 15.33 -10.75 4.03
CA ARG A 110 15.84 -12.06 3.59
C ARG A 110 14.75 -13.10 3.42
N ASN A 111 13.75 -13.10 4.31
CA ASN A 111 12.66 -14.09 4.32
C ASN A 111 11.49 -13.71 3.40
N ALA A 112 11.50 -12.53 2.78
CA ALA A 112 10.51 -12.18 1.78
C ALA A 112 10.68 -13.07 0.53
N PRO A 113 9.61 -13.33 -0.22
CA PRO A 113 9.68 -14.18 -1.43
C PRO A 113 10.70 -13.71 -2.46
N ASN A 114 10.85 -12.40 -2.63
CA ASN A 114 11.82 -11.76 -3.51
C ASN A 114 12.01 -10.29 -3.09
N LYS A 115 12.94 -9.60 -3.76
CA LYS A 115 13.24 -8.21 -3.46
C LYS A 115 12.04 -7.28 -3.73
N GLU A 116 11.34 -7.50 -4.84
CA GLU A 116 10.18 -6.66 -5.20
C GLU A 116 9.06 -6.78 -4.15
N SER A 117 8.82 -7.97 -3.63
CA SER A 117 7.82 -8.17 -2.55
C SER A 117 8.24 -7.48 -1.27
N ALA A 118 9.52 -7.54 -0.92
CA ALA A 118 10.05 -6.83 0.25
C ALA A 118 9.94 -5.31 0.07
N ASP A 119 10.25 -4.79 -1.10
CA ASP A 119 10.15 -3.37 -1.41
C ASP A 119 8.69 -2.88 -1.32
N GLU A 120 7.72 -3.68 -1.77
CA GLU A 120 6.29 -3.35 -1.63
C GLU A 120 5.85 -3.35 -0.17
N GLU A 121 6.18 -4.39 0.58
CA GLU A 121 5.71 -4.59 1.95
C GLU A 121 6.39 -3.63 2.93
N TYR A 122 7.69 -3.43 2.79
CA TYR A 122 8.51 -2.70 3.77
C TYR A 122 9.04 -1.36 3.27
N GLY A 123 9.14 -1.17 1.96
CA GLY A 123 9.74 0.01 1.37
C GLY A 123 8.78 0.99 0.73
N CYS A 124 7.49 0.70 0.69
CA CYS A 124 6.48 1.51 -0.01
C CYS A 124 6.83 1.74 -1.48
N ILE A 125 7.41 0.76 -2.14
CA ILE A 125 7.79 0.81 -3.55
C ILE A 125 6.92 -0.16 -4.32
N PRO A 126 5.98 0.31 -5.15
CA PRO A 126 5.10 -0.58 -5.89
C PRO A 126 5.88 -1.36 -6.96
N LYS A 127 5.54 -2.63 -7.07
CA LYS A 127 6.12 -3.51 -8.10
C LYS A 127 5.70 -3.02 -9.48
N LYS A 128 6.65 -2.87 -10.37
CA LYS A 128 6.36 -2.57 -11.77
C LYS A 128 5.70 -3.78 -12.41
N SER A 129 4.75 -3.54 -13.33
CA SER A 129 4.04 -4.60 -14.07
C SER A 129 4.93 -5.25 -15.13
N GLY A 130 6.18 -5.60 -14.73
CA GLY A 130 7.21 -6.07 -15.63
C GLY A 130 6.87 -7.36 -16.38
N GLY A 131 6.18 -8.29 -15.70
CA GLY A 131 5.78 -9.56 -16.33
C GLY A 131 4.76 -9.38 -17.45
N ALA A 132 3.72 -8.61 -17.21
CA ALA A 132 2.70 -8.32 -18.22
C ALA A 132 3.27 -7.47 -19.36
N TYR A 133 4.09 -6.48 -19.04
CA TYR A 133 4.74 -5.64 -20.02
C TYR A 133 5.68 -6.42 -20.93
N LEU A 134 6.52 -7.27 -20.34
CA LEU A 134 7.45 -8.12 -21.11
C LEU A 134 6.69 -9.09 -22.02
N SER A 135 5.62 -9.72 -21.52
CA SER A 135 4.77 -10.60 -22.32
C SER A 135 4.16 -9.87 -23.52
N ARG A 136 3.68 -8.65 -23.31
CA ARG A 136 3.12 -7.82 -24.39
C ARG A 136 4.17 -7.48 -25.45
N VAL A 137 5.35 -7.06 -25.03
CA VAL A 137 6.45 -6.75 -25.95
C VAL A 137 6.86 -7.99 -26.74
N LEU A 138 6.96 -9.16 -26.10
CA LEU A 138 7.30 -10.42 -26.77
C LEU A 138 6.22 -10.83 -27.78
N ILE A 139 4.93 -10.65 -27.45
CA ILE A 139 3.83 -10.93 -28.36
C ILE A 139 3.87 -9.99 -29.57
N GLU A 140 4.07 -8.71 -29.35
CA GLU A 140 4.20 -7.73 -30.44
C GLU A 140 5.38 -8.04 -31.36
N ALA A 141 6.52 -8.38 -30.79
CA ALA A 141 7.69 -8.79 -31.56
C ALA A 141 7.43 -10.07 -32.40
N ALA A 142 6.72 -11.04 -31.85
CA ALA A 142 6.34 -12.27 -32.55
C ALA A 142 5.33 -12.03 -33.67
N MET A 143 4.52 -10.98 -33.59
CA MET A 143 3.54 -10.60 -34.62
C MET A 143 4.12 -9.75 -35.72
N THR A 144 5.31 -9.20 -35.57
CA THR A 144 5.96 -8.36 -36.58
C THR A 144 6.54 -9.27 -37.69
N PRO A 145 6.11 -9.10 -38.95
CA PRO A 145 6.72 -9.87 -40.06
C PRO A 145 8.20 -9.52 -40.17
N VAL A 146 8.98 -10.54 -40.25
CA VAL A 146 10.44 -10.39 -40.40
C VAL A 146 10.79 -10.07 -41.85
#